data_f80863d70c64744054a5c02ec16f1008
#
_entry.id   f80863d70c64744054a5c02ec16f1008
#
_cell.length_a   1.000
_cell.length_b   1.000
_cell.length_c   1.000
_cell.angle_alpha   90.00
_cell.angle_beta   90.00
_cell.angle_gamma   90.00
#
_symmetry.space_group_name_H-M   'P 1'
#
loop_
_entity.id
_entity.type
_entity.pdbx_description
1 polymer ?
#
loop_
_entity_poly.entity_id
_entity_poly.type
_entity_poly.pdbx_seq_one_letter_code
_entity_poly.pdbx_strand_id
1 'polypeptide(L)'
;MKIIEGIDSALIYISKYLKDDKSKLESNGNGLFEENYPPELFARNIIKIIKEQGDYGLKRITNHLEQNENISFRVSDNDRKKSLKNLDNKLRNALEISIDRVKKFQKNTLPKSWDQHDSQIGEKVTPIESVGAYIPAGTAPLLSTVIMTIIPAKVAGVKRTVISTPYNGPPSDNPIIGCAELVGVSDIYNIGGAQAIGALAYGTESINKVDYICGPGNIWVTAAKKEVYGEVGIDGIYGPTETMVIVDNSSNYNSAAYDLLAQSEHDILARPILVSIGKKPADSVMKILNEEVKNISRKDIATTSINNMGLCFIVETEDEVVRIANTIAPEHLSINIERPDYIANKSIKCGALFIGENSAEVMADYIAGPSHVMPTGGTARFNSALSARNFVTITPFLRFNKETFTSIAKEAAIIADIEQLEAHANSARIRLQEFDNE
;
A
#
# COMPACT_ATOMS: atom_id res chain seq x y z
N MET A 1 16.84 -17.44 11.65
CA MET A 1 16.92 -17.21 10.19
C MET A 1 17.57 -18.39 9.46
N LYS A 2 17.16 -18.64 8.22
CA LYS A 2 17.79 -19.65 7.35
C LYS A 2 18.98 -19.03 6.61
N ILE A 3 20.17 -19.65 6.73
CA ILE A 3 21.40 -19.17 6.09
C ILE A 3 21.57 -19.84 4.72
N ILE A 4 21.93 -19.05 3.71
CA ILE A 4 22.18 -19.50 2.32
C ILE A 4 23.45 -18.81 1.84
N GLU A 5 24.49 -19.61 1.55
CA GLU A 5 25.80 -19.09 1.11
C GLU A 5 25.95 -19.23 -0.41
N GLY A 6 26.46 -18.17 -1.03
CA GLY A 6 26.74 -18.05 -2.46
C GLY A 6 25.52 -17.68 -3.32
N ILE A 7 25.80 -16.93 -4.38
CA ILE A 7 24.77 -16.35 -5.25
C ILE A 7 23.90 -17.39 -5.95
N ASP A 8 24.46 -18.47 -6.44
CA ASP A 8 23.70 -19.49 -7.19
C ASP A 8 22.72 -20.23 -6.27
N SER A 9 23.16 -20.59 -5.06
CA SER A 9 22.29 -21.17 -4.02
C SER A 9 21.18 -20.20 -3.63
N ALA A 10 21.49 -18.92 -3.48
CA ALA A 10 20.54 -17.87 -3.19
C ALA A 10 19.46 -17.76 -4.27
N LEU A 11 19.83 -17.65 -5.53
CA LEU A 11 18.88 -17.51 -6.66
C LEU A 11 17.99 -18.74 -6.83
N ILE A 12 18.57 -19.96 -6.67
CA ILE A 12 17.79 -21.21 -6.68
C ILE A 12 16.76 -21.21 -5.54
N TYR A 13 17.18 -20.82 -4.33
CA TYR A 13 16.29 -20.74 -3.19
C TYR A 13 15.17 -19.73 -3.40
N ILE A 14 15.50 -18.50 -3.81
CA ILE A 14 14.54 -17.42 -4.07
C ILE A 14 13.51 -17.84 -5.12
N SER A 15 13.94 -18.55 -6.19
CA SER A 15 13.02 -19.01 -7.24
C SER A 15 11.96 -20.00 -6.74
N LYS A 16 12.29 -20.80 -5.72
CA LYS A 16 11.35 -21.72 -5.04
C LYS A 16 10.49 -20.95 -4.04
N TYR A 17 11.13 -20.08 -3.25
CA TYR A 17 10.49 -19.27 -2.23
C TYR A 17 9.40 -18.34 -2.78
N LEU A 18 9.61 -17.74 -3.95
CA LEU A 18 8.61 -16.89 -4.62
C LEU A 18 7.44 -17.68 -5.24
N LYS A 19 7.63 -19.00 -5.48
CA LYS A 19 6.59 -19.88 -6.06
C LYS A 19 5.73 -20.57 -5.01
N ASP A 20 6.23 -20.69 -3.78
CA ASP A 20 5.45 -21.32 -2.71
C ASP A 20 4.23 -20.45 -2.40
N ASP A 21 3.08 -20.94 -2.83
CA ASP A 21 1.78 -20.37 -2.53
C ASP A 21 1.49 -20.57 -1.02
N LYS A 22 1.60 -19.49 -0.25
CA LYS A 22 1.73 -19.55 1.21
C LYS A 22 0.40 -19.54 1.94
N SER A 23 -0.72 -19.51 1.24
CA SER A 23 -2.02 -19.43 1.87
C SER A 23 -2.83 -20.71 1.70
N LYS A 24 -2.45 -21.75 2.43
CA LYS A 24 -3.37 -22.85 2.76
C LYS A 24 -4.33 -22.48 3.90
N LEU A 25 -4.54 -21.15 4.08
CA LEU A 25 -5.46 -20.67 5.08
C LEU A 25 -6.89 -20.81 4.55
N GLU A 26 -7.72 -21.47 5.33
CA GLU A 26 -9.14 -21.60 5.07
C GLU A 26 -9.91 -21.18 6.32
N SER A 27 -11.09 -20.63 6.14
CA SER A 27 -11.97 -20.25 7.25
C SER A 27 -13.43 -20.36 6.84
N ASN A 28 -14.25 -20.76 7.81
CA ASN A 28 -15.70 -20.66 7.72
C ASN A 28 -16.25 -19.43 8.46
N GLY A 29 -15.37 -18.52 8.92
CA GLY A 29 -15.77 -17.34 9.66
C GLY A 29 -16.41 -17.67 11.02
N ASN A 30 -15.82 -18.61 11.78
CA ASN A 30 -16.34 -19.09 13.06
C ASN A 30 -17.78 -19.63 12.97
N GLY A 31 -18.10 -20.32 11.87
CA GLY A 31 -19.44 -20.87 11.64
C GLY A 31 -20.40 -19.94 10.90
N LEU A 32 -19.91 -18.83 10.35
CA LEU A 32 -20.68 -17.97 9.43
C LEU A 32 -21.11 -18.73 8.17
N PHE A 33 -20.23 -19.61 7.70
CA PHE A 33 -20.45 -20.51 6.57
C PHE A 33 -20.40 -21.97 7.02
N GLU A 34 -21.05 -22.85 6.28
CA GLU A 34 -21.06 -24.29 6.57
C GLU A 34 -19.68 -24.93 6.32
N GLU A 35 -18.95 -24.44 5.32
CA GLU A 35 -17.64 -24.96 4.89
C GLU A 35 -16.53 -23.92 5.12
N ASN A 36 -15.29 -24.43 5.23
CA ASN A 36 -14.10 -23.59 5.18
C ASN A 36 -13.82 -23.17 3.74
N TYR A 37 -13.52 -21.90 3.56
CA TYR A 37 -13.18 -21.33 2.26
C TYR A 37 -11.76 -20.72 2.27
N PRO A 38 -11.02 -20.81 1.16
CA PRO A 38 -9.81 -20.03 0.96
C PRO A 38 -10.14 -18.54 0.92
N PRO A 39 -9.16 -17.65 1.17
CA PRO A 39 -9.40 -16.21 1.31
C PRO A 39 -10.19 -15.57 0.18
N GLU A 40 -9.92 -15.93 -1.06
CA GLU A 40 -10.63 -15.36 -2.22
C GLU A 40 -12.12 -15.73 -2.22
N LEU A 41 -12.43 -16.98 -1.97
CA LEU A 41 -13.82 -17.45 -1.97
C LEU A 41 -14.57 -16.95 -0.73
N PHE A 42 -13.90 -16.91 0.42
CA PHE A 42 -14.45 -16.31 1.63
C PHE A 42 -14.80 -14.83 1.42
N ALA A 43 -13.87 -14.04 0.88
CA ALA A 43 -14.09 -12.62 0.61
C ALA A 43 -15.23 -12.39 -0.39
N ARG A 44 -15.28 -13.19 -1.46
CA ARG A 44 -16.37 -13.16 -2.45
C ARG A 44 -17.73 -13.40 -1.82
N ASN A 45 -17.85 -14.40 -0.95
CA ASN A 45 -19.10 -14.71 -0.27
C ASN A 45 -19.53 -13.57 0.68
N ILE A 46 -18.59 -12.99 1.44
CA ILE A 46 -18.84 -11.82 2.29
C ILE A 46 -19.36 -10.64 1.44
N ILE A 47 -18.66 -10.30 0.37
CA ILE A 47 -19.01 -9.18 -0.51
C ILE A 47 -20.38 -9.38 -1.15
N LYS A 48 -20.70 -10.60 -1.60
CA LYS A 48 -22.00 -10.94 -2.15
C LYS A 48 -23.13 -10.67 -1.14
N ILE A 49 -22.98 -11.09 0.11
CA ILE A 49 -23.96 -10.84 1.16
C ILE A 49 -24.18 -9.33 1.37
N ILE A 50 -23.11 -8.54 1.42
CA ILE A 50 -23.21 -7.09 1.61
C ILE A 50 -23.92 -6.44 0.42
N LYS A 51 -23.55 -6.82 -0.80
CA LYS A 51 -24.16 -6.29 -2.02
C LYS A 51 -25.68 -6.58 -2.11
N GLU A 52 -26.09 -7.76 -1.65
CA GLU A 52 -27.49 -8.19 -1.71
C GLU A 52 -28.34 -7.70 -0.52
N GLN A 53 -27.74 -7.51 0.66
CA GLN A 53 -28.44 -7.28 1.91
C GLN A 53 -28.14 -5.96 2.62
N GLY A 54 -27.21 -5.13 2.07
CA GLY A 54 -26.88 -3.82 2.63
C GLY A 54 -26.50 -3.86 4.11
N ASP A 55 -27.01 -2.93 4.90
CA ASP A 55 -26.74 -2.82 6.34
C ASP A 55 -27.14 -4.08 7.12
N TYR A 56 -28.20 -4.78 6.70
CA TYR A 56 -28.61 -6.02 7.35
C TYR A 56 -27.52 -7.10 7.22
N GLY A 57 -27.01 -7.31 6.01
CA GLY A 57 -25.92 -8.27 5.77
C GLY A 57 -24.64 -7.87 6.48
N LEU A 58 -24.28 -6.59 6.41
CA LEU A 58 -23.12 -6.04 7.08
C LEU A 58 -23.17 -6.24 8.59
N LYS A 59 -24.31 -5.92 9.22
CA LYS A 59 -24.51 -6.08 10.66
C LYS A 59 -24.44 -7.54 11.08
N ARG A 60 -25.10 -8.44 10.34
CA ARG A 60 -25.07 -9.88 10.60
C ARG A 60 -23.64 -10.45 10.57
N ILE A 61 -22.87 -10.09 9.54
CA ILE A 61 -21.48 -10.56 9.38
C ILE A 61 -20.60 -9.99 10.50
N THR A 62 -20.67 -8.68 10.73
CA THR A 62 -19.84 -8.00 11.73
C THR A 62 -20.12 -8.52 13.14
N ASN A 63 -21.40 -8.65 13.53
CA ASN A 63 -21.77 -9.21 14.83
C ASN A 63 -21.24 -10.64 15.01
N HIS A 64 -21.30 -11.45 13.95
CA HIS A 64 -20.83 -12.82 14.00
C HIS A 64 -19.29 -12.91 14.12
N LEU A 65 -18.57 -12.17 13.31
CA LEU A 65 -17.10 -12.21 13.28
C LEU A 65 -16.46 -11.52 14.48
N GLU A 66 -17.04 -10.42 14.96
CA GLU A 66 -16.51 -9.60 16.05
C GLU A 66 -17.16 -9.90 17.41
N GLN A 67 -18.16 -10.80 17.45
CA GLN A 67 -18.91 -11.22 18.65
C GLN A 67 -19.47 -10.02 19.45
N ASN A 68 -19.94 -8.99 18.73
CA ASN A 68 -20.47 -7.77 19.31
C ASN A 68 -21.81 -7.40 18.66
N GLU A 69 -22.91 -7.49 19.42
CA GLU A 69 -24.26 -7.28 18.93
C GLU A 69 -24.68 -5.80 18.80
N ASN A 70 -23.94 -4.88 19.41
CA ASN A 70 -24.31 -3.47 19.54
C ASN A 70 -23.40 -2.52 18.77
N ILE A 71 -22.91 -2.91 17.59
CA ILE A 71 -22.01 -2.08 16.81
C ILE A 71 -22.78 -0.93 16.15
N SER A 72 -22.43 0.31 16.49
CA SER A 72 -22.70 1.47 15.66
C SER A 72 -21.60 1.59 14.62
N PHE A 73 -21.95 1.47 13.36
CA PHE A 73 -20.94 1.54 12.29
C PHE A 73 -20.27 2.91 12.22
N ARG A 74 -21.00 4.00 12.34
CA ARG A 74 -20.46 5.35 12.24
C ARG A 74 -20.11 5.91 13.61
N VAL A 75 -18.89 6.40 13.75
CA VAL A 75 -18.44 7.13 14.95
C VAL A 75 -19.07 8.52 14.97
N SER A 76 -19.66 8.89 16.12
CA SER A 76 -20.29 10.19 16.28
C SER A 76 -19.29 11.34 16.24
N ASP A 77 -19.70 12.51 15.75
CA ASP A 77 -18.85 13.71 15.71
C ASP A 77 -18.43 14.15 17.13
N ASN A 78 -19.26 13.89 18.15
CA ASN A 78 -18.92 14.16 19.54
C ASN A 78 -17.79 13.26 20.04
N ASP A 79 -17.83 11.96 19.71
CA ASP A 79 -16.79 11.01 20.10
C ASP A 79 -15.46 11.28 19.37
N ARG A 80 -15.52 11.65 18.11
CA ARG A 80 -14.35 12.09 17.32
C ARG A 80 -13.64 13.28 17.98
N LYS A 81 -14.40 14.34 18.33
CA LYS A 81 -13.87 15.52 19.01
C LYS A 81 -13.32 15.21 20.39
N LYS A 82 -13.98 14.34 21.14
CA LYS A 82 -13.47 13.86 22.46
C LYS A 82 -12.18 13.09 22.30
N SER A 83 -12.10 12.16 21.35
CA SER A 83 -10.88 11.39 21.08
C SER A 83 -9.71 12.31 20.72
N LEU A 84 -9.91 13.30 19.84
CA LEU A 84 -8.89 14.29 19.52
C LEU A 84 -8.43 15.08 20.77
N LYS A 85 -9.35 15.47 21.64
CA LYS A 85 -9.03 16.18 22.89
C LYS A 85 -8.26 15.28 23.88
N ASN A 86 -8.54 13.98 23.87
CA ASN A 86 -7.90 13.01 24.76
C ASN A 86 -6.52 12.56 24.29
N LEU A 87 -6.08 12.93 23.09
CA LEU A 87 -4.72 12.65 22.64
C LEU A 87 -3.72 13.34 23.59
N ASP A 88 -2.73 12.57 24.05
CA ASP A 88 -1.60 13.11 24.79
C ASP A 88 -0.89 14.19 23.99
N ASN A 89 -0.46 15.28 24.64
CA ASN A 89 0.15 16.43 23.96
C ASN A 89 1.46 16.08 23.24
N LYS A 90 2.26 15.14 23.76
CA LYS A 90 3.51 14.70 23.11
C LYS A 90 3.17 13.91 21.83
N LEU A 91 2.20 13.00 21.94
CA LEU A 91 1.71 12.25 20.79
C LEU A 91 1.13 13.18 19.73
N ARG A 92 0.26 14.11 20.12
CA ARG A 92 -0.33 15.08 19.20
C ARG A 92 0.72 15.89 18.46
N ASN A 93 1.73 16.42 19.15
CA ASN A 93 2.83 17.15 18.54
C ASN A 93 3.61 16.27 17.54
N ALA A 94 3.91 15.01 17.89
CA ALA A 94 4.58 14.08 16.99
C ALA A 94 3.76 13.80 15.72
N LEU A 95 2.44 13.62 15.85
CA LEU A 95 1.52 13.43 14.71
C LEU A 95 1.48 14.67 13.82
N GLU A 96 1.42 15.89 14.40
CA GLU A 96 1.42 17.16 13.65
C GLU A 96 2.72 17.32 12.84
N ILE A 97 3.88 16.99 13.42
CA ILE A 97 5.17 16.98 12.70
C ILE A 97 5.15 15.97 11.55
N SER A 98 4.66 14.75 11.80
CA SER A 98 4.51 13.70 10.77
C SER A 98 3.61 14.18 9.62
N ILE A 99 2.44 14.71 9.93
CA ILE A 99 1.48 15.25 8.97
C ILE A 99 2.14 16.31 8.06
N ASP A 100 2.86 17.24 8.64
CA ASP A 100 3.52 18.32 7.88
C ASP A 100 4.61 17.79 6.94
N ARG A 101 5.42 16.84 7.41
CA ARG A 101 6.47 16.23 6.60
C ARG A 101 5.89 15.39 5.47
N VAL A 102 4.90 14.54 5.75
CA VAL A 102 4.18 13.76 4.73
C VAL A 102 3.55 14.68 3.71
N LYS A 103 2.88 15.74 4.14
CA LYS A 103 2.27 16.73 3.24
C LYS A 103 3.28 17.41 2.31
N LYS A 104 4.47 17.77 2.84
CA LYS A 104 5.55 18.36 2.04
C LYS A 104 6.06 17.38 0.99
N PHE A 105 6.31 16.13 1.36
CA PHE A 105 6.75 15.09 0.43
C PHE A 105 5.71 14.83 -0.65
N GLN A 106 4.46 14.62 -0.26
CA GLN A 106 3.38 14.24 -1.16
C GLN A 106 3.05 15.30 -2.20
N LYS A 107 3.24 16.59 -1.89
CA LYS A 107 3.12 17.69 -2.89
C LYS A 107 4.06 17.51 -4.08
N ASN A 108 5.25 16.92 -3.88
CA ASN A 108 6.21 16.68 -4.96
C ASN A 108 5.88 15.45 -5.80
N THR A 109 5.01 14.55 -5.30
CA THR A 109 4.60 13.36 -6.04
C THR A 109 3.39 13.61 -6.94
N LEU A 110 2.71 14.74 -6.79
CA LEU A 110 1.49 15.05 -7.55
C LEU A 110 1.85 15.38 -9.01
N PRO A 111 1.27 14.67 -10.00
CA PRO A 111 1.44 15.03 -11.40
C PRO A 111 0.80 16.39 -11.68
N LYS A 112 1.32 17.08 -12.69
CA LYS A 112 0.81 18.39 -13.12
C LYS A 112 0.08 18.22 -14.44
N SER A 113 -1.05 18.94 -14.59
CA SER A 113 -1.66 19.14 -15.91
C SER A 113 -0.65 19.85 -16.82
N TRP A 114 -0.62 19.45 -18.08
CA TRP A 114 0.22 20.08 -19.09
C TRP A 114 -0.51 20.20 -20.42
N ASP A 115 -0.15 21.22 -21.18
CA ASP A 115 -0.52 21.36 -22.57
C ASP A 115 0.70 21.85 -23.38
N GLN A 116 0.69 21.60 -24.67
CA GLN A 116 1.63 22.18 -25.61
C GLN A 116 0.98 23.43 -26.21
N HIS A 117 1.65 24.57 -26.14
CA HIS A 117 1.09 25.88 -26.49
C HIS A 117 0.45 25.94 -27.89
N ASP A 118 1.05 25.31 -28.86
CA ASP A 118 0.56 25.32 -30.25
C ASP A 118 -0.09 24.00 -30.66
N SER A 119 0.10 22.92 -29.92
CA SER A 119 -0.32 21.58 -30.33
C SER A 119 -1.74 21.23 -29.98
N GLN A 120 -2.37 21.97 -29.11
CA GLN A 120 -3.77 21.75 -28.77
C GLN A 120 -4.03 20.33 -28.22
N ILE A 121 -3.00 19.73 -27.65
CA ILE A 121 -3.06 18.45 -26.93
C ILE A 121 -2.46 18.60 -25.55
N GLY A 122 -2.94 17.80 -24.61
CA GLY A 122 -2.40 17.83 -23.25
C GLY A 122 -3.07 16.82 -22.34
N GLU A 123 -2.74 16.93 -21.07
CA GLU A 123 -3.32 16.09 -20.01
C GLU A 123 -3.90 16.97 -18.91
N LYS A 124 -5.10 16.63 -18.46
CA LYS A 124 -5.76 17.23 -17.32
C LYS A 124 -5.69 16.28 -16.14
N VAL A 125 -5.10 16.72 -15.04
CA VAL A 125 -5.06 16.00 -13.78
C VAL A 125 -6.26 16.44 -12.92
N THR A 126 -7.05 15.44 -12.48
CA THR A 126 -8.28 15.68 -11.70
C THR A 126 -8.29 14.75 -10.49
N PRO A 127 -8.55 15.26 -9.26
CA PRO A 127 -8.69 14.40 -8.08
C PRO A 127 -9.85 13.41 -8.22
N ILE A 128 -9.70 12.20 -7.63
CA ILE A 128 -10.84 11.29 -7.39
C ILE A 128 -11.76 11.97 -6.36
N GLU A 129 -13.06 11.67 -6.41
CA GLU A 129 -14.03 12.32 -5.53
C GLU A 129 -13.98 11.78 -4.10
N SER A 130 -13.83 10.46 -3.94
CA SER A 130 -13.92 9.81 -2.63
C SER A 130 -12.93 8.66 -2.45
N VAL A 131 -12.34 8.58 -1.25
CA VAL A 131 -11.35 7.57 -0.85
C VAL A 131 -11.73 6.96 0.49
N GLY A 132 -11.72 5.63 0.57
CA GLY A 132 -11.84 4.86 1.80
C GLY A 132 -10.49 4.26 2.19
N ALA A 133 -9.97 4.59 3.36
CA ALA A 133 -8.76 3.97 3.89
C ALA A 133 -9.10 2.91 4.91
N TYR A 134 -8.60 1.69 4.70
CA TYR A 134 -8.67 0.64 5.71
C TYR A 134 -7.49 0.78 6.67
N ILE A 135 -7.80 0.91 7.96
CA ILE A 135 -6.80 1.07 9.02
C ILE A 135 -6.85 -0.16 9.93
N PRO A 136 -5.87 -1.04 9.89
CA PRO A 136 -5.82 -2.18 10.80
C PRO A 136 -5.71 -1.73 12.26
N ALA A 137 -6.43 -2.40 13.16
CA ALA A 137 -6.40 -2.12 14.59
C ALA A 137 -6.38 -3.40 15.45
N GLY A 138 -5.94 -4.53 14.89
CA GLY A 138 -5.98 -5.84 15.57
C GLY A 138 -5.01 -5.95 16.75
N THR A 139 -3.72 -5.87 16.49
CA THR A 139 -2.66 -6.10 17.50
C THR A 139 -1.97 -4.82 17.97
N ALA A 140 -2.10 -3.72 17.23
CA ALA A 140 -1.55 -2.41 17.58
C ALA A 140 -2.38 -1.29 16.92
N PRO A 141 -2.52 -0.11 17.55
CA PRO A 141 -3.18 1.04 16.95
C PRO A 141 -2.25 1.71 15.92
N LEU A 142 -2.54 1.55 14.62
CA LEU A 142 -1.70 2.07 13.54
C LEU A 142 -2.08 3.50 13.16
N LEU A 143 -1.71 4.48 13.98
CA LEU A 143 -1.97 5.89 13.73
C LEU A 143 -1.23 6.39 12.49
N SER A 144 -0.02 5.89 12.26
CA SER A 144 0.78 6.23 11.08
C SER A 144 0.05 5.90 9.78
N THR A 145 -0.67 4.76 9.73
CA THR A 145 -1.46 4.38 8.54
C THR A 145 -2.55 5.39 8.21
N VAL A 146 -3.16 6.04 9.22
CA VAL A 146 -4.12 7.13 8.99
C VAL A 146 -3.44 8.29 8.24
N ILE A 147 -2.26 8.72 8.71
CA ILE A 147 -1.49 9.81 8.09
C ILE A 147 -1.05 9.42 6.68
N MET A 148 -0.47 8.22 6.54
CA MET A 148 0.15 7.73 5.30
C MET A 148 -0.86 7.40 4.19
N THR A 149 -2.14 7.28 4.51
CA THR A 149 -3.22 7.08 3.53
C THR A 149 -4.01 8.36 3.26
N ILE A 150 -4.38 9.09 4.30
CA ILE A 150 -5.29 10.23 4.20
C ILE A 150 -4.59 11.50 3.71
N ILE A 151 -3.35 11.77 4.18
CA ILE A 151 -2.64 12.98 3.76
C ILE A 151 -2.32 12.99 2.26
N PRO A 152 -1.83 11.90 1.64
CA PRO A 152 -1.67 11.82 0.19
C PRO A 152 -2.98 12.11 -0.58
N ALA A 153 -4.10 11.52 -0.15
CA ALA A 153 -5.41 11.75 -0.76
C ALA A 153 -5.83 13.24 -0.66
N LYS A 154 -5.63 13.86 0.50
CA LYS A 154 -5.92 15.28 0.69
C LYS A 154 -5.01 16.21 -0.12
N VAL A 155 -3.73 15.88 -0.24
CA VAL A 155 -2.78 16.61 -1.10
C VAL A 155 -3.19 16.54 -2.56
N ALA A 156 -3.72 15.40 -3.00
CA ALA A 156 -4.28 15.24 -4.34
C ALA A 156 -5.56 16.07 -4.58
N GLY A 157 -6.23 16.52 -3.52
CA GLY A 157 -7.46 17.32 -3.62
C GLY A 157 -8.75 16.49 -3.48
N VAL A 158 -8.66 15.25 -2.98
CA VAL A 158 -9.84 14.41 -2.70
C VAL A 158 -10.76 15.10 -1.70
N LYS A 159 -12.04 15.25 -2.05
CA LYS A 159 -13.01 15.98 -1.23
C LYS A 159 -13.54 15.15 -0.07
N ARG A 160 -13.83 13.88 -0.30
CA ARG A 160 -14.36 12.96 0.71
C ARG A 160 -13.35 11.88 1.02
N THR A 161 -12.81 11.88 2.24
CA THR A 161 -11.94 10.83 2.76
C THR A 161 -12.59 10.17 3.95
N VAL A 162 -12.69 8.85 3.97
CA VAL A 162 -13.25 8.08 5.08
C VAL A 162 -12.27 7.03 5.54
N ILE A 163 -12.36 6.63 6.80
CA ILE A 163 -11.60 5.47 7.29
C ILE A 163 -12.54 4.39 7.81
N SER A 164 -12.10 3.15 7.66
CA SER A 164 -12.70 1.98 8.30
C SER A 164 -11.64 1.31 9.18
N THR A 165 -11.93 1.19 10.48
CA THR A 165 -11.03 0.63 11.48
C THR A 165 -11.82 -0.11 12.55
N PRO A 166 -11.57 -1.42 12.77
CA PRO A 166 -12.24 -2.13 13.85
C PRO A 166 -11.64 -1.71 15.19
N TYR A 167 -12.47 -1.51 16.19
CA TYR A 167 -12.01 -1.24 17.56
C TYR A 167 -13.02 -1.73 18.59
N ASN A 168 -12.50 -2.02 19.78
CA ASN A 168 -13.29 -2.35 20.97
C ASN A 168 -13.16 -1.21 21.99
N GLY A 169 -14.21 -1.02 22.82
CA GLY A 169 -14.25 0.02 23.83
C GLY A 169 -14.77 1.36 23.35
N PRO A 170 -14.69 2.42 24.20
CA PRO A 170 -15.22 3.73 23.88
C PRO A 170 -14.46 4.40 22.73
N PRO A 171 -15.17 4.93 21.70
CA PRO A 171 -14.52 5.62 20.59
C PRO A 171 -13.70 6.84 21.04
N SER A 172 -14.15 7.52 22.12
CA SER A 172 -13.46 8.69 22.68
C SER A 172 -12.06 8.41 23.21
N ASP A 173 -11.73 7.16 23.48
CA ASP A 173 -10.45 6.75 24.08
C ASP A 173 -9.52 6.11 23.03
N ASN A 174 -9.99 5.97 21.79
CA ASN A 174 -9.22 5.35 20.73
C ASN A 174 -8.34 6.38 19.99
N PRO A 175 -7.00 6.29 20.07
CA PRO A 175 -6.11 7.27 19.47
C PRO A 175 -6.15 7.29 17.93
N ILE A 176 -6.57 6.21 17.26
CA ILE A 176 -6.77 6.20 15.80
C ILE A 176 -7.88 7.19 15.42
N ILE A 177 -8.98 7.21 16.18
CA ILE A 177 -10.10 8.14 15.94
C ILE A 177 -9.66 9.59 16.14
N GLY A 178 -8.86 9.86 17.20
CA GLY A 178 -8.28 11.18 17.44
C GLY A 178 -7.33 11.62 16.32
N CYS A 179 -6.50 10.73 15.82
CA CYS A 179 -5.62 10.97 14.68
C CYS A 179 -6.43 11.24 13.40
N ALA A 180 -7.48 10.44 13.15
CA ALA A 180 -8.38 10.61 12.01
C ALA A 180 -9.10 11.97 12.04
N GLU A 181 -9.54 12.41 13.21
CA GLU A 181 -10.11 13.75 13.39
C GLU A 181 -9.07 14.84 13.17
N LEU A 182 -7.83 14.64 13.66
CA LEU A 182 -6.72 15.59 13.47
C LEU A 182 -6.40 15.80 11.98
N VAL A 183 -6.40 14.74 11.17
CA VAL A 183 -6.21 14.86 9.72
C VAL A 183 -7.48 15.27 8.99
N GLY A 184 -8.63 15.34 9.67
CA GLY A 184 -9.92 15.85 9.17
C GLY A 184 -10.58 14.92 8.16
N VAL A 185 -10.76 13.62 8.45
CA VAL A 185 -11.55 12.71 7.62
C VAL A 185 -13.04 13.07 7.66
N SER A 186 -13.78 12.69 6.62
CA SER A 186 -15.22 12.97 6.54
C SER A 186 -16.03 12.06 7.48
N ASP A 187 -15.76 10.75 7.43
CA ASP A 187 -16.42 9.75 8.27
C ASP A 187 -15.43 8.72 8.79
N ILE A 188 -15.78 8.12 9.94
CA ILE A 188 -15.04 7.01 10.55
C ILE A 188 -16.02 5.88 10.81
N TYR A 189 -15.69 4.68 10.31
CA TYR A 189 -16.51 3.48 10.47
C TYR A 189 -15.81 2.44 11.35
N ASN A 190 -16.54 1.92 12.34
CA ASN A 190 -16.09 0.80 13.19
C ASN A 190 -16.43 -0.53 12.52
N ILE A 191 -15.65 -0.88 11.50
CA ILE A 191 -15.82 -2.12 10.74
C ILE A 191 -14.45 -2.62 10.32
N GLY A 192 -14.21 -3.93 10.50
CA GLY A 192 -12.98 -4.60 10.08
C GLY A 192 -13.21 -5.57 8.91
N GLY A 193 -12.15 -6.28 8.51
CA GLY A 193 -12.21 -7.44 7.63
C GLY A 193 -12.69 -7.19 6.19
N ALA A 194 -13.05 -8.29 5.52
CA ALA A 194 -13.55 -8.26 4.14
C ALA A 194 -14.86 -7.49 4.01
N GLN A 195 -15.69 -7.50 5.07
CA GLN A 195 -16.97 -6.79 5.09
C GLN A 195 -16.81 -5.26 5.04
N ALA A 196 -15.74 -4.71 5.64
CA ALA A 196 -15.42 -3.30 5.52
C ALA A 196 -15.12 -2.91 4.06
N ILE A 197 -14.34 -3.72 3.36
CA ILE A 197 -14.00 -3.52 1.95
C ILE A 197 -15.26 -3.59 1.07
N GLY A 198 -16.11 -4.58 1.30
CA GLY A 198 -17.39 -4.71 0.57
C GLY A 198 -18.32 -3.51 0.80
N ALA A 199 -18.46 -3.05 2.05
CA ALA A 199 -19.29 -1.89 2.39
C ALA A 199 -18.75 -0.60 1.77
N LEU A 200 -17.42 -0.39 1.74
CA LEU A 200 -16.81 0.77 1.10
C LEU A 200 -16.95 0.73 -0.43
N ALA A 201 -16.89 -0.45 -1.05
CA ALA A 201 -16.96 -0.60 -2.50
C ALA A 201 -18.38 -0.43 -3.06
N TYR A 202 -19.37 -1.05 -2.43
CA TYR A 202 -20.74 -1.08 -2.95
C TYR A 202 -21.68 -0.09 -2.27
N GLY A 203 -21.31 0.39 -1.08
CA GLY A 203 -22.19 1.15 -0.22
C GLY A 203 -23.22 0.27 0.49
N THR A 204 -23.85 0.86 1.49
CA THR A 204 -25.03 0.33 2.20
C THR A 204 -25.94 1.51 2.53
N GLU A 205 -27.04 1.30 3.26
CA GLU A 205 -27.94 2.39 3.64
C GLU A 205 -27.25 3.42 4.56
N SER A 206 -26.27 2.98 5.37
CA SER A 206 -25.54 3.85 6.31
C SER A 206 -24.13 4.23 5.84
N ILE A 207 -23.61 3.57 4.81
CA ILE A 207 -22.23 3.79 4.32
C ILE A 207 -22.25 4.14 2.83
N ASN A 208 -21.91 5.38 2.50
CA ASN A 208 -21.79 5.77 1.11
C ASN A 208 -20.53 5.15 0.49
N LYS A 209 -20.68 4.54 -0.70
CA LYS A 209 -19.57 3.97 -1.46
C LYS A 209 -18.47 4.98 -1.73
N VAL A 210 -17.26 4.49 -2.02
CA VAL A 210 -16.10 5.30 -2.41
C VAL A 210 -15.60 4.88 -3.79
N ASP A 211 -14.80 5.74 -4.42
CA ASP A 211 -14.22 5.47 -5.74
C ASP A 211 -12.88 4.73 -5.65
N TYR A 212 -12.22 4.82 -4.50
CA TYR A 212 -10.91 4.21 -4.31
C TYR A 212 -10.75 3.71 -2.88
N ILE A 213 -10.17 2.51 -2.72
CA ILE A 213 -9.88 1.90 -1.41
C ILE A 213 -8.38 1.72 -1.27
N CYS A 214 -7.80 2.18 -0.16
CA CYS A 214 -6.39 2.03 0.15
C CYS A 214 -6.14 1.56 1.59
N GLY A 215 -4.90 1.24 1.87
CA GLY A 215 -4.44 0.82 3.19
C GLY A 215 -4.08 -0.67 3.27
N PRO A 216 -3.18 -1.03 4.20
CA PRO A 216 -2.75 -2.40 4.43
C PRO A 216 -3.86 -3.21 5.13
N GLY A 217 -3.81 -4.52 5.03
CA GLY A 217 -4.74 -5.42 5.70
C GLY A 217 -4.22 -6.84 5.71
N ASN A 218 -4.88 -7.69 6.48
CA ASN A 218 -4.59 -9.13 6.49
C ASN A 218 -5.01 -9.80 5.17
N ILE A 219 -4.77 -11.10 5.05
CA ILE A 219 -5.06 -11.87 3.83
C ILE A 219 -6.53 -11.78 3.39
N TRP A 220 -7.48 -11.68 4.33
CA TRP A 220 -8.92 -11.57 4.05
C TRP A 220 -9.28 -10.21 3.47
N VAL A 221 -8.66 -9.14 3.98
CA VAL A 221 -8.80 -7.76 3.47
C VAL A 221 -8.16 -7.66 2.08
N THR A 222 -6.98 -8.25 1.91
CA THR A 222 -6.27 -8.29 0.61
C THR A 222 -7.09 -9.04 -0.45
N ALA A 223 -7.68 -10.18 -0.10
CA ALA A 223 -8.57 -10.94 -0.97
C ALA A 223 -9.83 -10.14 -1.33
N ALA A 224 -10.40 -9.43 -0.36
CA ALA A 224 -11.55 -8.56 -0.62
C ALA A 224 -11.22 -7.37 -1.53
N LYS A 225 -10.06 -6.73 -1.36
CA LYS A 225 -9.59 -5.68 -2.28
C LYS A 225 -9.43 -6.20 -3.70
N LYS A 226 -8.88 -7.40 -3.87
CA LYS A 226 -8.77 -8.07 -5.18
C LYS A 226 -10.14 -8.32 -5.82
N GLU A 227 -11.12 -8.74 -5.03
CA GLU A 227 -12.48 -9.05 -5.52
C GLU A 227 -13.25 -7.80 -5.95
N VAL A 228 -13.05 -6.65 -5.29
CA VAL A 228 -13.75 -5.40 -5.63
C VAL A 228 -13.03 -4.56 -6.69
N TYR A 229 -11.82 -4.95 -7.09
CA TYR A 229 -11.08 -4.23 -8.13
C TYR A 229 -11.83 -4.28 -9.47
N GLY A 230 -12.07 -3.11 -10.02
CA GLY A 230 -12.92 -2.93 -11.22
C GLY A 230 -14.26 -2.28 -10.90
N GLU A 231 -14.81 -2.49 -9.69
CA GLU A 231 -15.92 -1.68 -9.16
C GLU A 231 -15.38 -0.38 -8.53
N VAL A 232 -14.27 -0.50 -7.81
CA VAL A 232 -13.51 0.62 -7.22
C VAL A 232 -12.03 0.48 -7.54
N GLY A 233 -11.28 1.58 -7.53
CA GLY A 233 -9.83 1.54 -7.58
C GLY A 233 -9.24 1.03 -6.27
N ILE A 234 -8.04 0.43 -6.33
CA ILE A 234 -7.30 0.01 -5.13
C ILE A 234 -5.82 0.42 -5.25
N ASP A 235 -5.17 0.60 -4.11
CA ASP A 235 -3.74 0.92 -4.01
C ASP A 235 -2.83 -0.24 -4.41
N GLY A 236 -3.24 -1.47 -4.11
CA GLY A 236 -2.50 -2.67 -4.47
C GLY A 236 -2.98 -3.90 -3.72
N ILE A 237 -2.38 -5.03 -4.07
CA ILE A 237 -2.58 -6.32 -3.42
C ILE A 237 -1.32 -6.62 -2.63
N TYR A 238 -1.39 -6.44 -1.30
CA TYR A 238 -0.25 -6.55 -0.42
C TYR A 238 -0.25 -7.88 0.32
N GLY A 239 0.94 -8.50 0.41
CA GLY A 239 1.21 -9.66 1.23
C GLY A 239 1.78 -9.27 2.61
N PRO A 240 2.36 -10.24 3.33
CA PRO A 240 3.11 -9.95 4.54
C PRO A 240 4.24 -8.97 4.29
N THR A 241 4.52 -8.12 5.28
CA THR A 241 5.57 -7.12 5.20
C THR A 241 6.96 -7.74 5.09
N GLU A 242 7.87 -7.05 4.40
CA GLU A 242 9.22 -7.53 4.09
C GLU A 242 10.25 -6.42 4.31
N THR A 243 11.38 -6.75 4.92
CA THR A 243 12.57 -5.88 4.88
C THR A 243 13.78 -6.66 4.39
N MET A 244 14.62 -6.00 3.59
CA MET A 244 15.93 -6.49 3.22
C MET A 244 16.99 -5.49 3.70
N VAL A 245 17.84 -5.95 4.62
CA VAL A 245 18.95 -5.15 5.15
C VAL A 245 20.27 -5.66 4.57
N ILE A 246 21.01 -4.79 3.91
CA ILE A 246 22.31 -5.08 3.30
C ILE A 246 23.41 -4.58 4.22
N VAL A 247 24.39 -5.45 4.51
CA VAL A 247 25.50 -5.14 5.41
C VAL A 247 26.84 -5.62 4.86
N ASP A 248 27.92 -4.94 5.27
CA ASP A 248 29.31 -5.31 5.06
C ASP A 248 30.14 -5.12 6.34
N ASN A 249 31.48 -5.17 6.24
CA ASN A 249 32.35 -4.99 7.40
C ASN A 249 32.34 -3.58 8.01
N SER A 250 31.84 -2.58 7.31
CA SER A 250 31.75 -1.20 7.79
C SER A 250 30.47 -0.89 8.54
N SER A 251 29.45 -1.77 8.41
CA SER A 251 28.10 -1.56 8.92
C SER A 251 28.04 -1.53 10.44
N ASN A 252 27.09 -0.77 10.97
CA ASN A 252 26.68 -0.87 12.36
C ASN A 252 25.74 -2.08 12.53
N TYR A 253 26.25 -3.15 13.09
CA TYR A 253 25.50 -4.41 13.23
C TYR A 253 24.33 -4.30 14.21
N ASN A 254 24.38 -3.40 15.20
CA ASN A 254 23.26 -3.16 16.10
C ASN A 254 22.10 -2.53 15.36
N SER A 255 22.36 -1.46 14.58
CA SER A 255 21.32 -0.81 13.75
C SER A 255 20.66 -1.81 12.80
N ALA A 256 21.46 -2.59 12.07
CA ALA A 256 20.95 -3.60 11.14
C ALA A 256 20.11 -4.69 11.84
N ALA A 257 20.49 -5.12 13.03
CA ALA A 257 19.73 -6.09 13.80
C ALA A 257 18.39 -5.51 14.27
N TYR A 258 18.34 -4.24 14.68
CA TYR A 258 17.10 -3.58 15.08
C TYR A 258 16.18 -3.27 13.90
N ASP A 259 16.69 -2.95 12.70
CA ASP A 259 15.87 -2.83 11.48
C ASP A 259 15.18 -4.16 11.15
N LEU A 260 15.90 -5.28 11.19
CA LEU A 260 15.31 -6.63 11.01
C LEU A 260 14.30 -6.96 12.11
N LEU A 261 14.57 -6.57 13.34
CA LEU A 261 13.72 -6.83 14.50
C LEU A 261 12.43 -6.02 14.44
N ALA A 262 12.52 -4.74 14.07
CA ALA A 262 11.38 -3.85 13.89
C ALA A 262 10.37 -4.43 12.88
N GLN A 263 10.86 -5.00 11.78
CA GLN A 263 9.99 -5.66 10.81
C GLN A 263 9.41 -6.96 11.33
N SER A 264 10.22 -7.74 12.06
CA SER A 264 9.79 -9.06 12.57
C SER A 264 8.66 -8.96 13.61
N GLU A 265 8.53 -7.85 14.33
CA GLU A 265 7.49 -7.68 15.34
C GLU A 265 6.11 -7.33 14.78
N HIS A 266 5.99 -7.02 13.47
CA HIS A 266 4.70 -6.68 12.85
C HIS A 266 3.74 -7.87 12.80
N ASP A 267 4.21 -9.01 12.30
CA ASP A 267 3.38 -10.21 12.08
C ASP A 267 4.23 -11.49 12.05
N ILE A 268 3.66 -12.64 12.40
CA ILE A 268 4.32 -13.95 12.35
C ILE A 268 4.76 -14.36 10.94
N LEU A 269 4.17 -13.76 9.90
CA LEU A 269 4.50 -13.96 8.49
C LEU A 269 5.42 -12.87 7.94
N ALA A 270 5.82 -11.86 8.74
CA ALA A 270 6.77 -10.84 8.33
C ALA A 270 8.11 -11.48 7.92
N ARG A 271 8.78 -10.87 6.94
CA ARG A 271 9.95 -11.46 6.26
C ARG A 271 11.20 -10.61 6.44
N PRO A 272 11.94 -10.78 7.54
CA PRO A 272 13.24 -10.16 7.70
C PRO A 272 14.28 -10.88 6.83
N ILE A 273 14.96 -10.13 5.94
CA ILE A 273 15.97 -10.64 5.02
C ILE A 273 17.28 -9.90 5.26
N LEU A 274 18.30 -10.62 5.64
CA LEU A 274 19.67 -10.10 5.75
C LEU A 274 20.45 -10.49 4.48
N VAL A 275 21.11 -9.53 3.83
CA VAL A 275 22.08 -9.79 2.76
C VAL A 275 23.43 -9.26 3.21
N SER A 276 24.38 -10.15 3.40
CA SER A 276 25.72 -9.82 3.94
C SER A 276 26.82 -10.04 2.92
N ILE A 277 27.63 -9.00 2.72
CA ILE A 277 28.90 -9.14 1.99
C ILE A 277 29.95 -9.67 2.97
N GLY A 278 30.17 -11.00 2.89
CA GLY A 278 31.01 -11.76 3.79
C GLY A 278 30.31 -12.35 5.00
N LYS A 279 30.95 -13.33 5.62
CA LYS A 279 30.38 -14.12 6.71
C LYS A 279 30.36 -13.41 8.05
N LYS A 280 31.43 -12.66 8.36
CA LYS A 280 31.59 -11.97 9.66
C LYS A 280 30.45 -10.98 9.97
N PRO A 281 30.03 -10.08 9.05
CA PRO A 281 28.86 -9.22 9.29
C PRO A 281 27.58 -10.02 9.54
N ALA A 282 27.32 -11.08 8.75
CA ALA A 282 26.16 -11.95 8.94
C ALA A 282 26.10 -12.54 10.35
N ASP A 283 27.19 -13.17 10.79
CA ASP A 283 27.27 -13.80 12.11
C ASP A 283 27.08 -12.77 13.24
N SER A 284 27.63 -11.57 13.07
CA SER A 284 27.51 -10.48 14.06
C SER A 284 26.08 -9.99 14.18
N VAL A 285 25.41 -9.67 13.06
CA VAL A 285 24.02 -9.22 13.05
C VAL A 285 23.08 -10.29 13.60
N MET A 286 23.23 -11.54 13.17
CA MET A 286 22.40 -12.64 13.66
C MET A 286 22.57 -12.92 15.15
N LYS A 287 23.79 -12.76 15.70
CA LYS A 287 24.04 -12.89 17.14
C LYS A 287 23.24 -11.82 17.89
N ILE A 288 23.37 -10.55 17.50
CA ILE A 288 22.66 -9.44 18.15
C ILE A 288 21.14 -9.64 18.03
N LEU A 289 20.63 -9.96 16.84
CA LEU A 289 19.21 -10.23 16.62
C LEU A 289 18.65 -11.31 17.55
N ASN A 290 19.37 -12.42 17.73
CA ASN A 290 18.97 -13.52 18.61
C ASN A 290 19.03 -13.16 20.11
N GLU A 291 19.85 -12.19 20.49
CA GLU A 291 19.94 -11.67 21.85
C GLU A 291 18.80 -10.67 22.10
N GLU A 292 18.61 -9.70 21.21
CA GLU A 292 17.70 -8.57 21.40
C GLU A 292 16.21 -8.95 21.21
N VAL A 293 15.89 -9.96 20.39
CA VAL A 293 14.50 -10.44 20.24
C VAL A 293 13.86 -10.84 21.58
N LYS A 294 14.66 -11.24 22.57
CA LYS A 294 14.19 -11.64 23.90
C LYS A 294 13.74 -10.46 24.76
N ASN A 295 14.20 -9.26 24.40
CA ASN A 295 14.06 -8.03 25.21
C ASN A 295 12.87 -7.16 24.77
N ILE A 296 12.23 -7.46 23.64
CA ILE A 296 11.08 -6.68 23.14
C ILE A 296 9.74 -7.25 23.64
N SER A 297 8.73 -6.39 23.74
CA SER A 297 7.38 -6.77 24.22
C SER A 297 6.69 -7.78 23.30
N ARG A 298 6.94 -7.72 21.98
CA ARG A 298 6.34 -8.60 20.97
C ARG A 298 7.26 -9.78 20.57
N LYS A 299 8.09 -10.24 21.50
CA LYS A 299 9.11 -11.29 21.28
C LYS A 299 8.58 -12.57 20.64
N ASP A 300 7.38 -13.01 21.00
CA ASP A 300 6.82 -14.27 20.49
C ASP A 300 6.47 -14.17 19.00
N ILE A 301 5.92 -13.03 18.56
CA ILE A 301 5.64 -12.73 17.16
C ILE A 301 6.95 -12.62 16.39
N ALA A 302 7.89 -11.80 16.86
CA ALA A 302 9.18 -11.59 16.21
C ALA A 302 10.01 -12.89 16.11
N THR A 303 10.04 -13.69 17.18
CA THR A 303 10.74 -14.99 17.18
C THR A 303 10.15 -15.94 16.15
N THR A 304 8.83 -16.01 16.06
CA THR A 304 8.12 -16.84 15.08
C THR A 304 8.43 -16.38 13.64
N SER A 305 8.38 -15.08 13.39
CA SER A 305 8.73 -14.49 12.10
C SER A 305 10.17 -14.82 11.70
N ILE A 306 11.15 -14.52 12.58
CA ILE A 306 12.59 -14.77 12.34
C ILE A 306 12.86 -16.24 12.05
N ASN A 307 12.25 -17.16 12.80
CA ASN A 307 12.52 -18.59 12.67
C ASN A 307 11.89 -19.20 11.41
N ASN A 308 10.68 -18.78 11.08
CA ASN A 308 9.92 -19.39 9.98
C ASN A 308 10.15 -18.71 8.64
N MET A 309 10.32 -17.37 8.65
CA MET A 309 10.35 -16.54 7.45
C MET A 309 11.70 -15.85 7.22
N GLY A 310 12.54 -15.74 8.25
CA GLY A 310 13.80 -15.01 8.19
C GLY A 310 14.85 -15.69 7.31
N LEU A 311 15.48 -14.91 6.42
CA LEU A 311 16.50 -15.36 5.48
C LEU A 311 17.80 -14.57 5.70
N CYS A 312 18.94 -15.27 5.56
CA CYS A 312 20.26 -14.65 5.54
C CYS A 312 21.03 -15.15 4.32
N PHE A 313 21.31 -14.26 3.39
CA PHE A 313 22.14 -14.52 2.21
C PHE A 313 23.55 -13.99 2.46
N ILE A 314 24.55 -14.86 2.31
CA ILE A 314 25.97 -14.49 2.39
C ILE A 314 26.55 -14.52 0.99
N VAL A 315 27.03 -13.38 0.53
CA VAL A 315 27.63 -13.16 -0.81
C VAL A 315 29.00 -12.50 -0.71
N GLU A 316 29.70 -12.39 -1.82
CA GLU A 316 31.06 -11.84 -1.83
C GLU A 316 31.15 -10.44 -2.44
N THR A 317 30.17 -10.08 -3.29
CA THR A 317 30.24 -8.82 -4.05
C THR A 317 28.95 -8.02 -4.01
N GLU A 318 29.07 -6.70 -4.22
CA GLU A 318 27.95 -5.76 -4.35
C GLU A 318 27.05 -6.11 -5.57
N ASP A 319 27.62 -6.63 -6.67
CA ASP A 319 26.83 -7.04 -7.86
C ASP A 319 25.95 -8.28 -7.55
N GLU A 320 26.39 -9.19 -6.70
CA GLU A 320 25.58 -10.32 -6.22
C GLU A 320 24.42 -9.83 -5.33
N VAL A 321 24.68 -8.82 -4.48
CA VAL A 321 23.63 -8.15 -3.70
C VAL A 321 22.57 -7.56 -4.63
N VAL A 322 22.97 -6.83 -5.67
CA VAL A 322 22.03 -6.25 -6.66
C VAL A 322 21.18 -7.33 -7.34
N ARG A 323 21.75 -8.47 -7.67
CA ARG A 323 21.03 -9.61 -8.27
C ARG A 323 19.97 -10.16 -7.31
N ILE A 324 20.31 -10.34 -6.02
CA ILE A 324 19.36 -10.81 -4.99
C ILE A 324 18.25 -9.79 -4.80
N ALA A 325 18.59 -8.51 -4.60
CA ALA A 325 17.64 -7.43 -4.36
C ALA A 325 16.62 -7.31 -5.51
N ASN A 326 17.10 -7.29 -6.77
CA ASN A 326 16.24 -7.21 -7.94
C ASN A 326 15.38 -8.47 -8.18
N THR A 327 15.86 -9.64 -7.75
CA THR A 327 15.09 -10.89 -7.86
C THR A 327 13.95 -10.95 -6.85
N ILE A 328 14.19 -10.52 -5.62
CA ILE A 328 13.18 -10.46 -4.56
C ILE A 328 12.25 -9.25 -4.76
N ALA A 329 12.81 -8.09 -5.14
CA ALA A 329 12.13 -6.80 -5.20
C ALA A 329 11.35 -6.51 -3.91
N PRO A 330 12.06 -6.36 -2.76
CA PRO A 330 11.46 -6.28 -1.45
C PRO A 330 10.65 -5.00 -1.25
N GLU A 331 9.80 -5.01 -0.22
CA GLU A 331 9.05 -3.83 0.23
C GLU A 331 10.02 -2.73 0.72
N HIS A 332 10.84 -3.05 1.73
CA HIS A 332 11.88 -2.16 2.26
C HIS A 332 13.26 -2.67 1.86
N LEU A 333 14.13 -1.78 1.45
CA LEU A 333 15.52 -2.09 1.14
C LEU A 333 16.45 -1.10 1.84
N SER A 334 17.14 -1.54 2.90
CA SER A 334 18.14 -0.75 3.62
C SER A 334 19.55 -1.13 3.17
N ILE A 335 20.34 -0.13 2.76
CA ILE A 335 21.72 -0.30 2.27
C ILE A 335 22.67 0.31 3.29
N ASN A 336 23.19 -0.51 4.21
CA ASN A 336 24.04 -0.10 5.32
C ASN A 336 25.47 -0.60 5.11
N ILE A 337 26.14 -0.17 4.02
CA ILE A 337 27.50 -0.54 3.62
C ILE A 337 28.38 0.69 3.40
N GLU A 338 29.69 0.50 3.19
CA GLU A 338 30.65 1.59 3.00
C GLU A 338 30.30 2.47 1.77
N ARG A 339 29.83 1.87 0.69
CA ARG A 339 29.47 2.57 -0.57
C ARG A 339 28.02 2.35 -0.98
N PRO A 340 27.05 2.88 -0.21
CA PRO A 340 25.63 2.56 -0.44
C PRO A 340 25.11 3.05 -1.80
N ASP A 341 25.65 4.16 -2.33
CA ASP A 341 25.28 4.72 -3.63
C ASP A 341 25.63 3.80 -4.80
N TYR A 342 26.65 2.95 -4.66
CA TYR A 342 27.00 1.98 -5.71
C TYR A 342 25.83 1.02 -5.99
N ILE A 343 25.20 0.49 -4.95
CA ILE A 343 24.02 -0.37 -5.07
C ILE A 343 22.80 0.46 -5.46
N ALA A 344 22.56 1.59 -4.78
CA ALA A 344 21.37 2.42 -4.99
C ALA A 344 21.23 2.88 -6.46
N ASN A 345 22.33 3.13 -7.16
CA ASN A 345 22.35 3.57 -8.56
C ASN A 345 22.23 2.43 -9.60
N LYS A 346 22.10 1.16 -9.18
CA LYS A 346 22.03 -0.01 -10.07
C LYS A 346 20.61 -0.42 -10.48
N SER A 347 19.69 0.55 -10.63
CA SER A 347 18.27 0.27 -11.00
C SER A 347 17.59 -0.72 -10.07
N ILE A 348 17.68 -0.49 -8.78
CA ILE A 348 17.11 -1.36 -7.75
C ILE A 348 15.58 -1.29 -7.76
N LYS A 349 14.95 -2.47 -7.69
CA LYS A 349 13.49 -2.64 -7.59
C LYS A 349 13.12 -2.91 -6.14
N CYS A 350 12.45 -1.96 -5.49
CA CYS A 350 11.95 -2.08 -4.12
C CYS A 350 10.77 -1.13 -3.91
N GLY A 351 10.02 -1.33 -2.84
CA GLY A 351 8.94 -0.43 -2.44
C GLY A 351 9.47 0.90 -1.92
N ALA A 352 10.47 0.84 -1.02
CA ALA A 352 11.23 2.01 -0.56
C ALA A 352 12.72 1.67 -0.43
N LEU A 353 13.57 2.68 -0.70
CA LEU A 353 15.01 2.56 -0.66
C LEU A 353 15.59 3.46 0.43
N PHE A 354 16.36 2.88 1.35
CA PHE A 354 17.01 3.54 2.47
C PHE A 354 18.52 3.49 2.26
N ILE A 355 19.15 4.65 2.13
CA ILE A 355 20.55 4.76 1.72
C ILE A 355 21.40 5.27 2.88
N GLY A 356 22.28 4.40 3.37
CA GLY A 356 23.18 4.69 4.47
C GLY A 356 22.55 4.58 5.86
N GLU A 357 23.39 4.47 6.87
CA GLU A 357 23.03 4.15 8.26
C GLU A 357 22.00 5.11 8.89
N ASN A 358 22.03 6.38 8.53
CA ASN A 358 21.11 7.38 9.10
C ASN A 358 19.70 7.36 8.47
N SER A 359 19.48 6.49 7.49
CA SER A 359 18.21 6.36 6.76
C SER A 359 17.43 5.13 7.25
N ALA A 360 17.19 5.04 8.55
CA ALA A 360 16.46 3.92 9.15
C ALA A 360 15.02 3.84 8.62
N GLU A 361 14.51 2.62 8.40
CA GLU A 361 13.14 2.34 7.92
C GLU A 361 12.07 3.00 8.79
N VAL A 362 12.24 2.96 10.12
CA VAL A 362 11.35 3.59 11.10
C VAL A 362 11.09 5.07 10.82
N MET A 363 12.04 5.78 10.20
CA MET A 363 11.85 7.18 9.85
C MET A 363 10.81 7.35 8.72
N ALA A 364 10.79 6.47 7.72
CA ALA A 364 9.78 6.49 6.67
C ALA A 364 8.43 6.01 7.18
N ASP A 365 8.40 5.01 8.05
CA ASP A 365 7.16 4.48 8.60
C ASP A 365 6.35 5.49 9.38
N TYR A 366 7.04 6.46 10.03
CA TYR A 366 6.35 7.38 10.92
C TYR A 366 6.44 8.85 10.54
N ILE A 367 7.55 9.33 9.94
CA ILE A 367 7.78 10.77 9.91
C ILE A 367 8.51 11.34 8.69
N ALA A 368 9.23 10.55 7.90
CA ALA A 368 10.09 11.09 6.84
C ALA A 368 9.30 11.71 5.66
N GLY A 369 8.11 11.19 5.35
CA GLY A 369 7.25 11.74 4.30
C GLY A 369 6.76 10.76 3.23
N PRO A 370 7.54 9.78 2.76
CA PRO A 370 7.02 8.69 1.96
C PRO A 370 5.93 7.91 2.70
N SER A 371 5.00 7.30 1.98
CA SER A 371 4.03 6.41 2.61
C SER A 371 4.62 5.02 2.81
N HIS A 372 4.34 4.42 3.96
CA HIS A 372 4.70 3.04 4.26
C HIS A 372 3.71 2.01 3.67
N VAL A 373 2.68 2.45 2.96
CA VAL A 373 1.81 1.56 2.19
C VAL A 373 2.49 1.27 0.87
N MET A 374 3.14 0.13 0.79
CA MET A 374 4.11 -0.19 -0.27
C MET A 374 3.88 -1.57 -0.87
N PRO A 375 4.37 -1.81 -2.09
CA PRO A 375 4.27 -3.11 -2.74
C PRO A 375 5.11 -4.16 -2.01
N THR A 376 4.54 -5.33 -1.76
CA THR A 376 5.14 -6.50 -1.13
C THR A 376 5.20 -7.68 -2.09
N GLY A 377 5.86 -8.79 -1.72
CA GLY A 377 5.85 -10.03 -2.47
C GLY A 377 6.41 -9.90 -3.89
N GLY A 378 7.39 -9.00 -4.08
CA GLY A 378 8.02 -8.76 -5.36
C GLY A 378 7.20 -7.90 -6.33
N THR A 379 6.07 -7.33 -5.92
CA THR A 379 5.23 -6.47 -6.78
C THR A 379 5.85 -5.09 -7.02
N ALA A 380 6.91 -4.72 -6.28
CA ALA A 380 7.72 -3.53 -6.53
C ALA A 380 8.36 -3.48 -7.93
N ARG A 381 8.34 -4.60 -8.67
CA ARG A 381 8.76 -4.65 -10.08
C ARG A 381 7.85 -3.84 -11.02
N PHE A 382 6.60 -3.58 -10.64
CA PHE A 382 5.61 -2.88 -11.46
C PHE A 382 4.66 -1.96 -10.66
N ASN A 383 4.73 -1.98 -9.33
CA ASN A 383 3.97 -1.10 -8.44
C ASN A 383 4.90 -0.16 -7.67
N SER A 384 4.32 0.92 -7.16
CA SER A 384 5.02 1.93 -6.35
C SER A 384 4.33 2.12 -5.00
N ALA A 385 5.04 2.72 -4.05
CA ALA A 385 4.45 3.15 -2.78
C ALA A 385 3.29 4.13 -3.01
N LEU A 386 2.29 4.06 -2.12
CA LEU A 386 1.13 4.94 -2.14
C LEU A 386 1.57 6.40 -2.07
N SER A 387 1.03 7.22 -2.95
CA SER A 387 1.36 8.64 -3.01
C SER A 387 0.18 9.46 -3.56
N ALA A 388 0.30 10.79 -3.56
CA ALA A 388 -0.76 11.65 -4.09
C ALA A 388 -1.13 11.34 -5.55
N ARG A 389 -0.21 10.77 -6.35
CA ARG A 389 -0.48 10.37 -7.74
C ARG A 389 -1.50 9.24 -7.89
N ASN A 390 -1.73 8.43 -6.84
CA ASN A 390 -2.72 7.36 -6.86
C ASN A 390 -4.15 7.88 -6.72
N PHE A 391 -4.32 9.12 -6.28
CA PHE A 391 -5.62 9.73 -5.99
C PHE A 391 -6.06 10.76 -7.02
N VAL A 392 -5.51 10.67 -8.22
CA VAL A 392 -5.90 11.50 -9.37
C VAL A 392 -6.15 10.64 -10.60
N THR A 393 -6.99 11.13 -11.49
CA THR A 393 -7.11 10.64 -12.86
C THR A 393 -6.39 11.59 -13.81
N ILE A 394 -5.78 11.03 -14.85
CA ILE A 394 -5.10 11.79 -15.90
C ILE A 394 -5.90 11.59 -17.18
N THR A 395 -6.50 12.68 -17.68
CA THR A 395 -7.35 12.64 -18.86
C THR A 395 -6.65 13.37 -20.00
N PRO A 396 -6.27 12.70 -21.10
CA PRO A 396 -5.79 13.37 -22.29
C PRO A 396 -6.92 14.18 -22.93
N PHE A 397 -6.57 15.31 -23.50
CA PHE A 397 -7.54 16.13 -24.25
C PHE A 397 -6.96 16.59 -25.59
N LEU A 398 -7.87 16.79 -26.56
CA LEU A 398 -7.59 17.36 -27.85
C LEU A 398 -8.47 18.62 -28.05
N ARG A 399 -7.89 19.70 -28.61
CA ARG A 399 -8.55 20.95 -28.94
C ARG A 399 -8.00 21.51 -30.26
N PHE A 400 -8.02 20.69 -31.31
CA PHE A 400 -7.43 21.09 -32.61
C PHE A 400 -8.17 22.29 -33.21
N ASN A 401 -7.38 23.20 -33.79
CA ASN A 401 -7.91 24.19 -34.74
C ASN A 401 -8.01 23.54 -36.15
N LYS A 402 -8.60 24.28 -37.10
CA LYS A 402 -8.80 23.85 -38.49
C LYS A 402 -7.49 23.43 -39.17
N GLU A 403 -6.43 24.22 -39.00
CA GLU A 403 -5.11 23.99 -39.60
C GLU A 403 -4.48 22.69 -39.11
N THR A 404 -4.43 22.50 -37.79
CA THR A 404 -3.89 21.26 -37.19
C THR A 404 -4.70 20.05 -37.62
N PHE A 405 -6.05 20.14 -37.59
CA PHE A 405 -6.90 19.03 -38.02
C PHE A 405 -6.64 18.67 -39.50
N THR A 406 -6.61 19.67 -40.41
CA THR A 406 -6.41 19.47 -41.84
C THR A 406 -5.05 18.82 -42.13
N SER A 407 -4.03 19.14 -41.34
CA SER A 407 -2.66 18.64 -41.53
C SER A 407 -2.50 17.12 -41.30
N ILE A 408 -3.41 16.50 -40.52
CA ILE A 408 -3.30 15.07 -40.10
C ILE A 408 -4.54 14.23 -40.41
N ALA A 409 -5.66 14.84 -40.79
CA ALA A 409 -6.92 14.13 -40.97
C ALA A 409 -6.91 13.10 -42.10
N LYS A 410 -6.17 13.36 -43.19
CA LYS A 410 -6.02 12.43 -44.33
C LYS A 410 -5.31 11.16 -43.90
N GLU A 411 -4.24 11.26 -43.17
CA GLU A 411 -3.46 10.14 -42.62
C GLU A 411 -4.31 9.32 -41.65
N ALA A 412 -5.08 9.97 -40.79
CA ALA A 412 -6.00 9.28 -39.88
C ALA A 412 -7.07 8.47 -40.67
N ALA A 413 -7.62 9.06 -41.73
CA ALA A 413 -8.61 8.36 -42.58
C ALA A 413 -8.00 7.14 -43.30
N ILE A 414 -6.74 7.24 -43.77
CA ILE A 414 -6.05 6.11 -44.42
C ILE A 414 -5.84 4.96 -43.43
N ILE A 415 -5.43 5.25 -42.20
CA ILE A 415 -5.25 4.21 -41.20
C ILE A 415 -6.58 3.52 -40.90
N ALA A 416 -7.65 4.28 -40.71
CA ALA A 416 -8.97 3.74 -40.43
C ALA A 416 -9.51 2.88 -41.57
N ASP A 417 -9.22 3.24 -42.85
CA ASP A 417 -9.59 2.42 -44.01
C ASP A 417 -8.89 1.06 -44.01
N ILE A 418 -7.59 1.03 -43.71
CA ILE A 418 -6.82 -0.22 -43.64
C ILE A 418 -7.36 -1.11 -42.51
N GLU A 419 -7.80 -0.52 -41.39
CA GLU A 419 -8.46 -1.23 -40.30
C GLU A 419 -9.93 -1.62 -40.63
N GLN A 420 -10.43 -1.27 -41.81
CA GLN A 420 -11.80 -1.50 -42.24
C GLN A 420 -12.86 -0.80 -41.37
N LEU A 421 -12.49 0.34 -40.78
CA LEU A 421 -13.33 1.20 -39.94
C LEU A 421 -13.85 2.40 -40.76
N GLU A 422 -14.71 2.16 -41.73
CA GLU A 422 -15.20 3.17 -42.68
C GLU A 422 -15.84 4.39 -42.02
N ALA A 423 -16.60 4.21 -40.93
CA ALA A 423 -17.22 5.31 -40.21
C ALA A 423 -16.18 6.23 -39.54
N HIS A 424 -15.04 5.68 -39.06
CA HIS A 424 -13.91 6.45 -38.53
C HIS A 424 -13.24 7.26 -39.64
N ALA A 425 -12.94 6.64 -40.77
CA ALA A 425 -12.37 7.31 -41.94
C ALA A 425 -13.28 8.45 -42.43
N ASN A 426 -14.56 8.20 -42.56
CA ASN A 426 -15.54 9.19 -43.00
C ASN A 426 -15.73 10.32 -42.00
N SER A 427 -15.57 10.09 -40.69
CA SER A 427 -15.58 11.14 -39.68
C SER A 427 -14.48 12.20 -39.86
N ALA A 428 -13.32 11.82 -40.37
CA ALA A 428 -12.24 12.76 -40.75
C ALA A 428 -12.56 13.43 -42.12
N ARG A 429 -13.00 12.66 -43.13
CA ARG A 429 -13.26 13.17 -44.48
C ARG A 429 -14.37 14.22 -44.54
N ILE A 430 -15.47 13.99 -43.82
CA ILE A 430 -16.62 14.92 -43.82
C ILE A 430 -16.17 16.29 -43.28
N ARG A 431 -15.39 16.33 -42.21
CA ARG A 431 -14.86 17.58 -41.67
C ARG A 431 -13.89 18.28 -42.60
N LEU A 432 -13.08 17.55 -43.36
CA LEU A 432 -12.24 18.12 -44.42
C LEU A 432 -13.05 18.77 -45.50
N GLN A 433 -14.13 18.09 -45.98
CA GLN A 433 -15.04 18.63 -47.01
C GLN A 433 -15.78 19.88 -46.55
N GLU A 434 -16.23 19.90 -45.27
CA GLU A 434 -16.87 21.10 -44.71
C GLU A 434 -15.91 22.28 -44.69
N PHE A 435 -14.60 22.05 -44.36
CA PHE A 435 -13.57 23.09 -44.35
C PHE A 435 -13.21 23.61 -45.75
N ASP A 436 -13.35 22.79 -46.81
CA ASP A 436 -13.09 23.21 -48.18
C ASP A 436 -14.26 24.03 -48.76
N ASN A 437 -15.46 23.93 -48.17
CA ASN A 437 -16.67 24.65 -48.57
C ASN A 437 -16.89 25.98 -47.84
N GLU A 438 -16.11 26.30 -46.80
CA GLU A 438 -16.07 27.61 -46.07
C GLU A 438 -14.99 28.53 -46.65
#